data_89a114e54e37bdfaf738d16c25ad23d4
#
_entry.id   89a114e54e37bdfaf738d16c25ad23d4
#
_cell.length_a   1.000
_cell.length_b   1.000
_cell.length_c   1.000
_cell.angle_alpha   90.00
_cell.angle_beta   90.00
_cell.angle_gamma   90.00
#
_symmetry.space_group_name_H-M   'P 1'
#
loop_
_entity.id
_entity.type
_entity.pdbx_description
1 polymer ?
#
loop_
_entity_poly.entity_id
_entity_poly.type
_entity_poly.pdbx_seq_one_letter_code
_entity_poly.pdbx_strand_id
1 'polypeptide(L)'
;MIIDHRVYRTLPGRLPAQLELYSKLGYPVQLRYMGEPHYYLATETGQLNTLVHGWIYESAAQREQTRAKMMQDPDWKHFLAENAKAGN
;
A
#
# COMPACT_ATOMS: atom_id res chain seq x y z
N MET A 1 -18.43 -0.29 9.82
CA MET A 1 -17.56 -0.54 8.65
C MET A 1 -16.92 0.79 8.20
N ILE A 2 -15.63 0.77 8.00
CA ILE A 2 -14.90 1.94 7.49
C ILE A 2 -14.03 1.53 6.31
N ILE A 3 -13.71 2.50 5.45
CA ILE A 3 -12.76 2.31 4.37
C ILE A 3 -11.56 3.22 4.59
N ASP A 4 -10.37 2.64 4.46
CA ASP A 4 -9.11 3.39 4.43
C ASP A 4 -8.78 3.59 2.95
N HIS A 5 -9.12 4.76 2.44
CA HIS A 5 -8.93 5.10 1.03
C HIS A 5 -7.68 5.96 0.90
N ARG A 6 -6.73 5.50 0.10
CA ARG A 6 -5.44 6.18 -0.05
C ARG A 6 -5.14 6.47 -1.50
N VAL A 7 -4.57 7.67 -1.71
CA VAL A 7 -4.12 8.13 -3.02
C VAL A 7 -2.65 8.49 -2.90
N TYR A 8 -1.82 7.85 -3.70
CA TYR A 8 -0.38 8.13 -3.75
C TYR A 8 0.03 8.55 -5.14
N ARG A 9 0.91 9.53 -5.21
CA ARG A 9 1.51 9.96 -6.46
C ARG A 9 2.96 9.53 -6.51
N THR A 10 3.39 9.08 -7.69
CA THR A 10 4.81 8.84 -7.95
C THR A 10 5.38 9.97 -8.79
N LEU A 11 6.69 10.06 -8.85
CA LEU A 11 7.35 10.90 -9.83
C LEU A 11 7.03 10.40 -11.25
N PRO A 12 7.03 11.28 -12.25
CA PRO A 12 6.73 10.88 -13.63
C PRO A 12 7.61 9.71 -14.08
N GLY A 13 6.98 8.69 -14.65
CA GLY A 13 7.67 7.50 -15.16
C GLY A 13 8.03 6.46 -14.09
N ARG A 14 7.77 6.72 -12.81
CA ARG A 14 8.17 5.81 -11.72
C ARG A 14 7.07 4.86 -11.27
N LEU A 15 5.86 4.98 -11.80
CA LEU A 15 4.75 4.15 -11.39
C LEU A 15 5.01 2.65 -11.59
N PRO A 16 5.53 2.19 -12.75
CA PRO A 16 5.85 0.77 -12.92
C PRO A 16 6.84 0.25 -11.89
N ALA A 17 7.88 1.02 -11.59
CA ALA A 17 8.88 0.65 -10.59
C ALA A 17 8.27 0.56 -9.19
N GLN A 18 7.39 1.48 -8.85
CA GLN A 18 6.69 1.47 -7.57
C GLN A 18 5.76 0.25 -7.45
N LEU A 19 5.03 -0.07 -8.50
CA LEU A 19 4.15 -1.24 -8.50
C LEU A 19 4.95 -2.54 -8.35
N GLU A 20 6.10 -2.65 -9.01
CA GLU A 20 6.96 -3.82 -8.90
C GLU A 20 7.50 -3.97 -7.47
N LEU A 21 8.00 -2.90 -6.89
CA LEU A 21 8.51 -2.92 -5.52
C LEU A 21 7.41 -3.32 -4.53
N TYR A 22 6.23 -2.74 -4.66
CA TYR A 22 5.10 -3.07 -3.81
C TYR A 22 4.69 -4.53 -3.98
N SER A 23 4.56 -5.02 -5.21
CA SER A 23 4.11 -6.39 -5.45
C SER A 23 5.08 -7.44 -4.89
N LYS A 24 6.37 -7.12 -4.86
CA LYS A 24 7.39 -8.03 -4.34
C LYS A 24 7.55 -7.98 -2.82
N LEU A 25 7.56 -6.78 -2.25
CA LEU A 25 7.93 -6.58 -0.85
C LEU A 25 6.77 -6.13 0.04
N GLY A 26 5.87 -5.33 -0.47
CA GLY A 26 4.78 -4.77 0.33
C GLY A 26 3.53 -5.62 0.35
N TYR A 27 3.05 -6.00 -0.82
CA TYR A 27 1.80 -6.74 -0.96
C TYR A 27 1.78 -8.06 -0.17
N PRO A 28 2.83 -8.91 -0.21
CA PRO A 28 2.82 -10.16 0.54
C PRO A 28 2.64 -9.94 2.04
N VAL A 29 3.21 -8.88 2.59
CA VAL A 29 3.07 -8.56 4.01
C VAL A 29 1.66 -8.06 4.31
N GLN A 30 1.15 -7.14 3.52
CA GLN A 30 -0.20 -6.62 3.68
C GLN A 30 -1.23 -7.74 3.58
N LEU A 31 -1.03 -8.68 2.64
CA LEU A 31 -1.93 -9.83 2.48
C LEU A 31 -2.02 -10.67 3.75
N ARG A 32 -0.90 -10.85 4.45
CA ARG A 32 -0.87 -11.64 5.70
C ARG A 32 -1.69 -11.02 6.84
N TYR A 33 -1.69 -9.69 6.94
CA TYR A 33 -2.34 -8.98 8.04
C TYR A 33 -3.70 -8.40 7.69
N MET A 34 -3.82 -7.88 6.48
CA MET A 34 -4.99 -7.10 6.04
C MET A 34 -5.88 -7.85 5.05
N GLY A 35 -5.39 -8.95 4.48
CA GLY A 35 -6.08 -9.64 3.40
C GLY A 35 -5.96 -8.87 2.09
N GLU A 36 -6.85 -9.17 1.14
CA GLU A 36 -6.85 -8.48 -0.16
C GLU A 36 -7.37 -7.06 -0.01
N PRO A 37 -6.81 -6.09 -0.74
CA PRO A 37 -7.41 -4.78 -0.80
C PRO A 37 -8.76 -4.86 -1.51
N HIS A 38 -9.67 -3.97 -1.17
CA HIS A 38 -10.95 -3.90 -1.84
C HIS A 38 -10.78 -3.44 -3.29
N TYR A 39 -9.83 -2.54 -3.51
CA TYR A 39 -9.37 -2.15 -4.84
C TYR A 39 -7.93 -1.65 -4.76
N TYR A 40 -7.19 -1.83 -5.84
CA TYR A 40 -5.83 -1.31 -6.00
C TYR A 40 -5.67 -0.93 -7.47
N LEU A 41 -5.70 0.36 -7.76
CA LEU A 41 -5.85 0.88 -9.11
C LEU A 41 -4.72 1.86 -9.44
N ALA A 42 -4.32 1.86 -10.72
CA ALA A 42 -3.44 2.87 -11.27
C ALA A 42 -4.25 3.73 -12.24
N THR A 43 -3.99 5.02 -12.25
CA THR A 43 -4.71 5.92 -13.17
C THR A 43 -4.17 5.78 -14.59
N GLU A 44 -5.08 5.69 -15.56
CA GLU A 44 -4.74 5.68 -16.96
C GLU A 44 -5.06 7.02 -17.61
N THR A 45 -6.13 7.66 -17.19
CA THR A 45 -6.53 9.00 -17.62
C THR A 45 -6.77 9.87 -16.41
N GLY A 46 -6.83 11.17 -16.60
CA GLY A 46 -6.93 12.12 -15.51
C GLY A 46 -5.57 12.40 -14.91
N GLN A 47 -5.45 12.35 -13.60
CA GLN A 47 -4.18 12.61 -12.92
C GLN A 47 -3.28 11.38 -12.99
N LEU A 48 -2.29 11.41 -13.87
CA LEU A 48 -1.38 10.29 -14.09
C LEU A 48 -0.40 10.10 -12.92
N ASN A 49 0.34 9.00 -12.94
CA ASN A 49 1.34 8.63 -11.93
C ASN A 49 0.73 8.50 -10.54
N THR A 50 -0.53 8.06 -10.48
CA THR A 50 -1.30 7.99 -9.25
C THR A 50 -1.78 6.57 -9.00
N LEU A 51 -1.63 6.11 -7.75
CA LEU A 51 -2.18 4.86 -7.25
C LEU A 51 -3.34 5.17 -6.32
N VAL A 52 -4.43 4.43 -6.46
CA VAL A 52 -5.59 4.54 -5.57
C VAL A 52 -5.89 3.16 -5.02
N HIS A 53 -5.90 3.03 -3.71
CA HIS A 53 -6.26 1.75 -3.11
C HIS A 53 -7.13 1.94 -1.87
N GLY A 54 -7.91 0.91 -1.55
CA GLY A 54 -8.84 0.95 -0.43
C GLY A 54 -8.87 -0.37 0.31
N TRP A 55 -8.92 -0.26 1.63
CA TRP A 55 -8.98 -1.37 2.56
C TRP A 55 -10.20 -1.20 3.46
N ILE A 56 -11.01 -2.24 3.58
CA ILE A 56 -12.21 -2.18 4.41
C ILE A 56 -11.96 -2.86 5.75
N TYR A 57 -12.37 -2.18 6.81
CA TYR A 57 -12.28 -2.67 8.18
C TYR A 57 -13.64 -2.59 8.84
N GLU A 58 -13.89 -3.50 9.80
CA GLU A 58 -15.12 -3.47 10.58
C GLU A 58 -15.23 -2.20 11.42
N SER A 59 -14.09 -1.73 11.95
CA SER A 59 -14.05 -0.57 12.83
C SER A 59 -12.66 0.08 12.80
N ALA A 60 -12.58 1.29 13.32
CA ALA A 60 -11.30 1.98 13.50
C ALA A 60 -10.38 1.22 14.45
N ALA A 61 -10.93 0.58 15.48
CA ALA A 61 -10.16 -0.23 16.42
C ALA A 61 -9.51 -1.43 15.73
N GLN A 62 -10.25 -2.13 14.89
CA GLN A 62 -9.71 -3.24 14.10
C GLN A 62 -8.57 -2.78 13.19
N ARG A 63 -8.76 -1.64 12.53
CA ARG A 63 -7.73 -1.05 11.67
C ARG A 63 -6.44 -0.80 12.45
N GLU A 64 -6.54 -0.16 13.62
CA GLU A 64 -5.38 0.14 14.46
C GLU A 64 -4.65 -1.13 14.89
N GLN A 65 -5.39 -2.14 15.34
CA GLN A 65 -4.81 -3.40 15.79
C GLN A 65 -4.08 -4.12 14.66
N THR A 66 -4.70 -4.18 13.48
CA THR A 66 -4.12 -4.83 12.31
C THR A 66 -2.84 -4.12 11.88
N ARG A 67 -2.88 -2.80 11.79
CA ARG A 67 -1.72 -2.02 11.37
C ARG A 67 -0.59 -2.08 12.41
N ALA A 68 -0.91 -2.08 13.70
CA ALA A 68 0.09 -2.17 14.74
C ALA A 68 0.88 -3.48 14.64
N LYS A 69 0.20 -4.59 14.37
CA LYS A 69 0.86 -5.87 14.16
C LYS A 69 1.76 -5.86 12.92
N MET A 70 1.24 -5.34 11.80
CA MET A 70 1.99 -5.27 10.56
C MET A 70 3.24 -4.40 10.69
N MET A 71 3.14 -3.28 11.40
CA MET A 71 4.26 -2.35 11.58
C MET A 71 5.43 -2.96 12.37
N GLN A 72 5.20 -4.04 13.10
CA GLN A 72 6.24 -4.75 13.82
C GLN A 72 6.91 -5.85 12.99
N ASP A 73 6.34 -6.21 11.84
CA ASP A 73 6.88 -7.26 10.99
C ASP A 73 8.18 -6.79 10.31
N PRO A 74 9.28 -7.56 10.42
CA PRO A 74 10.54 -7.19 9.78
C PRO A 74 10.42 -7.01 8.26
N ASP A 75 9.56 -7.79 7.61
CA ASP A 75 9.36 -7.68 6.17
C ASP A 75 8.68 -6.37 5.78
N TRP A 76 7.76 -5.88 6.63
CA TRP A 76 7.15 -4.57 6.41
C TRP A 76 8.16 -3.45 6.58
N LYS A 77 9.00 -3.54 7.61
CA LYS A 77 10.08 -2.58 7.83
C LYS A 77 11.05 -2.58 6.66
N HIS A 78 11.35 -3.76 6.11
CA HIS A 78 12.21 -3.87 4.93
C HIS A 78 11.57 -3.18 3.71
N PHE A 79 10.28 -3.42 3.47
CA PHE A 79 9.57 -2.74 2.39
C PHE A 79 9.63 -1.22 2.55
N LEU A 80 9.36 -0.70 3.74
CA LEU A 80 9.39 0.75 3.99
C LEU A 80 10.79 1.32 3.73
N ALA A 81 11.85 0.62 4.12
CA ALA A 81 13.22 1.05 3.89
C ALA A 81 13.56 1.08 2.40
N GLU A 82 13.20 0.02 1.66
CA GLU A 82 13.44 -0.04 0.22
C GLU A 82 12.59 0.98 -0.53
N ASN A 83 11.38 1.20 -0.09
CA ASN A 83 10.49 2.20 -0.69
C ASN A 83 11.06 3.62 -0.52
N ALA A 84 11.62 3.92 0.65
CA ALA A 84 12.26 5.20 0.90
C ALA A 84 13.52 5.39 0.02
N LYS A 85 14.33 4.34 -0.14
CA LYS A 85 15.53 4.39 -1.01
C LYS A 85 15.16 4.59 -2.47
N ALA A 86 14.09 3.99 -2.94
CA ALA A 86 13.66 4.07 -4.34
C ALA A 86 13.30 5.50 -4.75
N GLY A 87 12.76 6.30 -3.84
CA GLY A 87 12.43 7.69 -4.09
C GLY A 87 11.35 7.89 -5.15
N ASN A 88 10.52 6.90 -5.37
CA ASN A 88 9.48 6.97 -6.40
C ASN A 88 8.39 7.97 -6.07
#